data_39473a450d033a50ace4cf8bc76993b0
#
_entry.id   39473a450d033a50ace4cf8bc76993b0
#
_cell.length_a   1.000
_cell.length_b   1.000
_cell.length_c   1.000
_cell.angle_alpha   90.00
_cell.angle_beta   90.00
_cell.angle_gamma   90.00
#
_symmetry.space_group_name_H-M   'P 1'
#
loop_
_entity.id
_entity.type
_entity.pdbx_description
1 polymer ?
#
loop_
_entity_poly.entity_id
_entity_poly.type
_entity_poly.pdbx_seq_one_letter_code
_entity_poly.pdbx_strand_id
1 'polypeptide(L)'
;VSNFASSTLPQADSAWVSAVANLNIVEDIKTLFKEFNLVQSQKNCNNLVIAYDEPSSLGSDRFCAMLGSMNHFPQRPILLIDIGSAMTFDIIDGTGLHQGGLIMPGLASLRKSFPKFETSDLSILGEGLASDTVNAWKNGTQAMLISSINNQIDRFEDKYADGVVAICGGTVDEIKSQLPKSIQIF
;
A
#
# COMPACT_ATOMS: atom_id res chain seq x y z
N VAL A 1 -6.30 2.72 20.99
CA VAL A 1 -6.83 4.00 20.49
C VAL A 1 -5.86 5.05 20.96
N SER A 2 -4.92 5.45 20.10
CA SER A 2 -4.01 6.57 20.38
C SER A 2 -4.85 7.85 20.43
N ASN A 3 -4.89 8.51 21.58
CA ASN A 3 -5.41 9.88 21.68
C ASN A 3 -4.57 10.76 20.76
N PHE A 4 -5.15 11.20 19.65
CA PHE A 4 -4.58 12.25 18.82
C PHE A 4 -4.63 13.53 19.66
N ALA A 5 -3.51 13.87 20.30
CA ALA A 5 -3.41 15.15 20.98
C ALA A 5 -3.34 16.24 19.91
N SER A 6 -4.24 17.22 19.97
CA SER A 6 -4.27 18.37 19.05
C SER A 6 -2.95 19.14 18.97
N SER A 7 -2.07 18.97 19.97
CA SER A 7 -0.72 19.54 20.03
C SER A 7 0.31 18.95 19.08
N THR A 8 -0.01 17.82 18.39
CA THR A 8 0.91 17.15 17.45
C THR A 8 0.62 17.45 15.98
N LEU A 9 -0.51 18.10 15.69
CA LEU A 9 -0.85 18.49 14.33
C LEU A 9 -0.24 19.87 13.99
N PRO A 10 0.25 20.04 12.73
CA PRO A 10 0.71 21.34 12.30
C PRO A 10 -0.45 22.35 12.29
N GLN A 11 -0.16 23.62 12.57
CA GLN A 11 -1.15 24.67 12.40
C GLN A 11 -1.43 24.86 10.91
N ALA A 12 -2.67 24.59 10.51
CA ALA A 12 -3.16 24.76 9.15
C ALA A 12 -4.63 25.16 9.18
N ASP A 13 -5.07 25.91 8.18
CA ASP A 13 -6.47 26.32 8.04
C ASP A 13 -7.29 25.20 7.40
N SER A 14 -6.70 24.39 6.54
CA SER A 14 -7.38 23.31 5.81
C SER A 14 -6.67 21.96 5.99
N ALA A 15 -7.45 20.87 5.93
CA ALA A 15 -6.96 19.50 5.92
C ALA A 15 -7.58 18.69 4.79
N TRP A 16 -6.75 17.86 4.15
CA TRP A 16 -7.17 16.80 3.24
C TRP A 16 -6.86 15.47 3.89
N VAL A 17 -7.87 14.64 4.10
CA VAL A 17 -7.76 13.39 4.86
C VAL A 17 -8.17 12.22 3.99
N SER A 18 -7.27 11.25 3.82
CA SER A 18 -7.59 9.92 3.29
C SER A 18 -7.77 8.97 4.46
N ALA A 19 -8.91 8.30 4.54
CA ALA A 19 -9.20 7.33 5.60
C ALA A 19 -10.02 6.17 5.05
N VAL A 20 -9.52 4.95 5.27
CA VAL A 20 -10.18 3.69 4.88
C VAL A 20 -10.62 2.88 6.09
N ALA A 21 -10.24 3.32 7.30
CA ALA A 21 -10.62 2.71 8.57
C ALA A 21 -10.74 3.79 9.66
N ASN A 22 -11.41 3.45 10.77
CA ASN A 22 -11.47 4.28 11.99
C ASN A 22 -12.14 5.66 11.79
N LEU A 23 -13.33 5.67 11.19
CA LEU A 23 -14.09 6.89 10.90
C LEU A 23 -14.34 7.80 12.12
N ASN A 24 -14.29 7.28 13.34
CA ASN A 24 -14.43 8.09 14.56
C ASN A 24 -13.28 9.11 14.71
N ILE A 25 -12.05 8.73 14.35
CA ILE A 25 -10.90 9.64 14.37
C ILE A 25 -11.07 10.75 13.33
N VAL A 26 -11.70 10.45 12.21
CA VAL A 26 -11.97 11.43 11.14
C VAL A 26 -12.86 12.57 11.64
N GLU A 27 -13.91 12.25 12.42
CA GLU A 27 -14.80 13.25 13.01
C GLU A 27 -14.04 14.12 14.05
N ASP A 28 -13.16 13.52 14.84
CA ASP A 28 -12.33 14.27 15.79
C ASP A 28 -11.40 15.25 15.06
N ILE A 29 -10.72 14.79 14.00
CA ILE A 29 -9.81 15.62 13.19
C ILE A 29 -10.58 16.76 12.53
N LYS A 30 -11.77 16.50 12.00
CA LYS A 30 -12.63 17.50 11.33
C LYS A 30 -12.85 18.74 12.18
N THR A 31 -12.97 18.59 13.49
CA THR A 31 -13.20 19.71 14.41
C THR A 31 -12.00 20.63 14.58
N LEU A 32 -10.82 20.20 14.16
CA LEU A 32 -9.55 20.92 14.38
C LEU A 32 -9.21 21.89 13.24
N PHE A 33 -9.91 21.81 12.10
CA PHE A 33 -9.62 22.61 10.90
C PHE A 33 -10.83 23.41 10.45
N LYS A 34 -10.60 24.60 9.92
CA LYS A 34 -11.67 25.45 9.36
C LYS A 34 -12.26 24.84 8.08
N GLU A 35 -11.39 24.24 7.28
CA GLU A 35 -11.77 23.54 6.07
C GLU A 35 -11.31 22.09 6.16
N PHE A 36 -12.23 21.16 6.02
CA PHE A 36 -11.95 19.75 6.10
C PHE A 36 -12.47 19.05 4.83
N ASN A 37 -11.58 18.34 4.15
CA ASN A 37 -11.86 17.62 2.93
C ASN A 37 -11.55 16.13 3.13
N LEU A 38 -12.58 15.30 3.13
CA LEU A 38 -12.41 13.84 3.10
C LEU A 38 -12.22 13.40 1.65
N VAL A 39 -11.08 12.79 1.37
CA VAL A 39 -10.78 12.28 0.03
C VAL A 39 -11.65 11.07 -0.26
N GLN A 40 -12.32 11.09 -1.41
CA GLN A 40 -13.09 9.98 -1.94
C GLN A 40 -12.58 9.62 -3.33
N SER A 41 -12.55 8.34 -3.62
CA SER A 41 -12.20 7.84 -4.95
C SER A 41 -13.27 8.24 -5.97
N GLN A 42 -12.83 8.72 -7.13
CA GLN A 42 -13.70 9.20 -8.20
C GLN A 42 -13.39 8.41 -9.49
N LYS A 43 -14.41 8.22 -10.34
CA LYS A 43 -14.24 7.49 -11.61
C LYS A 43 -13.16 8.10 -12.49
N ASN A 44 -13.12 9.43 -12.55
CA ASN A 44 -12.14 10.20 -13.32
C ASN A 44 -11.56 11.30 -12.42
N CYS A 45 -10.26 11.37 -12.35
CA CYS A 45 -9.56 12.45 -11.67
C CYS A 45 -8.25 12.76 -12.40
N ASN A 46 -8.08 13.99 -12.87
CA ASN A 46 -7.01 14.34 -13.78
C ASN A 46 -7.00 13.37 -14.99
N ASN A 47 -5.88 12.68 -15.21
CA ASN A 47 -5.74 11.68 -16.25
C ASN A 47 -5.98 10.24 -15.76
N LEU A 48 -6.31 10.04 -14.48
CA LEU A 48 -6.61 8.72 -13.92
C LEU A 48 -8.07 8.35 -14.19
N VAL A 49 -8.29 7.20 -14.81
CA VAL A 49 -9.61 6.57 -14.98
C VAL A 49 -9.64 5.25 -14.21
N ILE A 50 -10.49 5.15 -13.18
CA ILE A 50 -10.55 3.97 -12.31
C ILE A 50 -11.31 2.82 -12.98
N ALA A 51 -10.78 1.60 -12.86
CA ALA A 51 -11.39 0.38 -13.40
C ALA A 51 -12.71 0.00 -12.69
N TYR A 52 -12.86 0.35 -11.41
CA TYR A 52 -14.01 -0.03 -10.60
C TYR A 52 -15.31 0.56 -11.14
N ASP A 53 -16.37 -0.25 -11.22
CA ASP A 53 -17.70 0.23 -11.61
C ASP A 53 -18.27 1.19 -10.58
N GLU A 54 -18.08 0.85 -9.28
CA GLU A 54 -18.38 1.72 -8.15
C GLU A 54 -17.08 2.32 -7.59
N PRO A 55 -16.70 3.54 -7.99
CA PRO A 55 -15.44 4.17 -7.60
C PRO A 55 -15.30 4.33 -6.09
N SER A 56 -16.40 4.56 -5.37
CA SER A 56 -16.42 4.67 -3.92
C SER A 56 -16.01 3.39 -3.17
N SER A 57 -15.99 2.24 -3.84
CA SER A 57 -15.53 0.97 -3.28
C SER A 57 -14.00 0.81 -3.34
N LEU A 58 -13.30 1.65 -4.09
CA LEU A 58 -11.85 1.73 -4.08
C LEU A 58 -11.39 2.55 -2.86
N GLY A 59 -10.47 2.02 -2.06
CA GLY A 59 -9.90 2.75 -0.94
C GLY A 59 -9.27 4.07 -1.36
N SER A 60 -9.53 5.14 -0.59
CA SER A 60 -9.01 6.48 -0.88
C SER A 60 -7.48 6.56 -0.77
N ASP A 61 -6.86 5.69 0.04
CA ASP A 61 -5.41 5.51 0.14
C ASP A 61 -4.81 5.05 -1.19
N ARG A 62 -5.35 3.98 -1.79
CA ARG A 62 -4.94 3.47 -3.10
C ARG A 62 -5.17 4.52 -4.20
N PHE A 63 -6.30 5.22 -4.15
CA PHE A 63 -6.60 6.30 -5.09
C PHE A 63 -5.56 7.42 -5.03
N CYS A 64 -5.21 7.91 -3.82
CA CYS A 64 -4.18 8.92 -3.63
C CYS A 64 -2.80 8.43 -4.09
N ALA A 65 -2.44 7.19 -3.77
CA ALA A 65 -1.17 6.61 -4.17
C ALA A 65 -1.03 6.48 -5.70
N MET A 66 -2.11 6.12 -6.41
CA MET A 66 -2.15 6.10 -7.88
C MET A 66 -1.97 7.51 -8.46
N LEU A 67 -2.67 8.53 -7.95
CA LEU A 67 -2.50 9.92 -8.40
C LEU A 67 -1.07 10.41 -8.17
N GLY A 68 -0.50 10.11 -7.00
CA GLY A 68 0.88 10.44 -6.67
C GLY A 68 1.87 9.80 -7.62
N SER A 69 1.73 8.49 -7.87
CA SER A 69 2.62 7.75 -8.76
C SER A 69 2.57 8.27 -10.21
N MET A 70 1.38 8.59 -10.72
CA MET A 70 1.23 9.17 -12.07
C MET A 70 1.88 10.56 -12.19
N ASN A 71 1.89 11.33 -11.12
CA ASN A 71 2.57 12.63 -11.12
C ASN A 71 4.10 12.47 -11.14
N HIS A 72 4.64 11.42 -10.50
CA HIS A 72 6.07 11.10 -10.53
C HIS A 72 6.52 10.47 -11.85
N PHE A 73 5.67 9.67 -12.47
CA PHE A 73 5.97 8.90 -13.67
C PHE A 73 4.93 9.17 -14.77
N PRO A 74 4.88 10.41 -15.31
CA PRO A 74 3.84 10.79 -16.27
C PRO A 74 3.92 9.97 -17.56
N GLN A 75 2.76 9.54 -18.05
CA GLN A 75 2.59 8.81 -19.31
C GLN A 75 3.35 7.47 -19.41
N ARG A 76 3.69 6.88 -18.26
CA ARG A 76 4.30 5.55 -18.20
C ARG A 76 3.33 4.54 -17.59
N PRO A 77 3.35 3.28 -18.05
CA PRO A 77 2.70 2.21 -17.29
C PRO A 77 3.34 2.08 -15.90
N ILE A 78 2.51 1.88 -14.88
CA ILE A 78 2.96 1.81 -13.48
C ILE A 78 2.37 0.56 -12.84
N LEU A 79 3.21 -0.25 -12.21
CA LEU A 79 2.82 -1.18 -11.17
C LEU A 79 3.09 -0.50 -9.84
N LEU A 80 2.03 -0.11 -9.15
CA LEU A 80 2.11 0.47 -7.82
C LEU A 80 1.92 -0.63 -6.77
N ILE A 81 2.85 -0.75 -5.84
CA ILE A 81 2.82 -1.69 -4.72
C ILE A 81 2.85 -0.89 -3.43
N ASP A 82 1.81 -0.99 -2.63
CA ASP A 82 1.78 -0.40 -1.28
C ASP A 82 1.89 -1.51 -0.23
N ILE A 83 2.86 -1.41 0.68
CA ILE A 83 3.17 -2.43 1.67
C ILE A 83 2.97 -1.87 3.08
N GLY A 84 1.79 -2.10 3.60
CA GLY A 84 1.38 -1.71 4.95
C GLY A 84 0.76 -2.86 5.74
N SER A 85 -0.31 -2.60 6.48
CA SER A 85 -1.15 -3.61 7.15
C SER A 85 -1.83 -4.55 6.15
N ALA A 86 -2.20 -4.03 4.99
CA ALA A 86 -2.46 -4.77 3.77
C ALA A 86 -1.31 -4.51 2.79
N MET A 87 -1.12 -5.41 1.82
CA MET A 87 -0.30 -5.21 0.65
C MET A 87 -1.22 -5.09 -0.56
N THR A 88 -1.08 -4.01 -1.32
CA THR A 88 -1.90 -3.80 -2.52
C THR A 88 -1.04 -3.70 -3.77
N PHE A 89 -1.61 -4.10 -4.88
CA PHE A 89 -1.04 -3.96 -6.22
C PHE A 89 -2.06 -3.26 -7.09
N ASP A 90 -1.67 -2.20 -7.74
CA ASP A 90 -2.49 -1.47 -8.71
C ASP A 90 -1.71 -1.25 -10.00
N ILE A 91 -2.34 -1.54 -11.15
CA ILE A 91 -1.71 -1.32 -12.44
C ILE A 91 -2.42 -0.16 -13.14
N ILE A 92 -1.64 0.81 -13.58
CA ILE A 92 -2.11 1.94 -14.40
C ILE A 92 -1.35 1.86 -15.72
N ASP A 93 -2.03 1.89 -16.85
CA ASP A 93 -1.33 1.94 -18.15
C ASP A 93 -0.85 3.34 -18.52
N GLY A 94 -0.06 3.45 -19.58
CA GLY A 94 0.53 4.73 -20.03
C GLY A 94 -0.49 5.80 -20.44
N THR A 95 -1.77 5.44 -20.58
CA THR A 95 -2.87 6.39 -20.85
C THR A 95 -3.54 6.92 -19.60
N GLY A 96 -3.21 6.33 -18.42
CA GLY A 96 -3.83 6.64 -17.14
C GLY A 96 -5.04 5.75 -16.81
N LEU A 97 -5.29 4.71 -17.58
CA LEU A 97 -6.36 3.76 -17.28
C LEU A 97 -5.89 2.74 -16.23
N HIS A 98 -6.54 2.76 -15.08
CA HIS A 98 -6.36 1.74 -14.04
C HIS A 98 -6.88 0.38 -14.54
N GLN A 99 -6.04 -0.63 -14.52
CA GLN A 99 -6.33 -1.97 -15.01
C GLN A 99 -6.92 -2.91 -13.93
N GLY A 100 -7.12 -2.38 -12.72
CA GLY A 100 -7.50 -3.15 -11.53
C GLY A 100 -6.31 -3.43 -10.61
N GLY A 101 -6.57 -4.12 -9.51
CA GLY A 101 -5.55 -4.40 -8.51
C GLY A 101 -5.85 -5.63 -7.66
N LEU A 102 -4.91 -5.93 -6.76
CA LEU A 102 -5.01 -7.01 -5.78
C LEU A 102 -4.86 -6.43 -4.37
N ILE A 103 -5.48 -7.10 -3.41
CA ILE A 103 -5.30 -6.82 -1.99
C ILE A 103 -4.89 -8.12 -1.31
N MET A 104 -3.81 -8.08 -0.55
CA MET A 104 -3.29 -9.21 0.23
C MET A 104 -3.02 -8.76 1.67
N PRO A 105 -2.97 -9.67 2.65
CA PRO A 105 -2.48 -9.32 3.98
C PRO A 105 -1.03 -8.80 3.89
N GLY A 106 -0.71 -7.71 4.58
CA GLY A 106 0.68 -7.32 4.80
C GLY A 106 1.40 -8.29 5.73
N LEU A 107 2.73 -8.19 5.83
CA LEU A 107 3.55 -9.18 6.53
C LEU A 107 3.12 -9.40 7.99
N ALA A 108 2.88 -8.32 8.73
CA ALA A 108 2.44 -8.42 10.12
C ALA A 108 1.05 -9.09 10.25
N SER A 109 0.12 -8.76 9.37
CA SER A 109 -1.23 -9.34 9.33
C SER A 109 -1.17 -10.83 8.95
N LEU A 110 -0.35 -11.17 7.94
CA LEU A 110 -0.14 -12.55 7.51
C LEU A 110 0.46 -13.40 8.64
N ARG A 111 1.46 -12.89 9.34
CA ARG A 111 2.12 -13.60 10.46
C ARG A 111 1.18 -13.87 11.62
N LYS A 112 0.27 -12.93 11.91
CA LYS A 112 -0.76 -13.06 12.97
C LYS A 112 -1.98 -13.87 12.56
N SER A 113 -2.12 -14.23 11.29
CA SER A 113 -3.30 -14.96 10.80
C SER A 113 -3.45 -16.37 11.36
N PHE A 114 -2.38 -16.95 11.91
CA PHE A 114 -2.41 -18.27 12.52
C PHE A 114 -2.29 -18.14 14.04
N PRO A 115 -3.37 -18.44 14.82
CA PRO A 115 -3.44 -18.15 16.26
C PRO A 115 -2.26 -18.68 17.07
N LYS A 116 -1.69 -19.83 16.67
CA LYS A 116 -0.52 -20.42 17.32
C LYS A 116 0.68 -19.47 17.41
N PHE A 117 0.81 -18.53 16.47
CA PHE A 117 1.95 -17.63 16.36
C PHE A 117 1.62 -16.17 16.65
N GLU A 118 0.40 -15.87 17.10
CA GLU A 118 -0.09 -14.49 17.32
C GLU A 118 0.80 -13.71 18.30
N THR A 119 1.31 -14.40 19.33
CA THR A 119 2.16 -13.79 20.38
C THR A 119 3.65 -13.96 20.16
N SER A 120 4.06 -14.62 19.05
CA SER A 120 5.48 -14.83 18.75
C SER A 120 6.13 -13.54 18.29
N ASP A 121 7.39 -13.31 18.67
CA ASP A 121 8.19 -12.23 18.11
C ASP A 121 8.61 -12.58 16.68
N LEU A 122 7.94 -11.96 15.74
CA LEU A 122 8.12 -12.16 14.30
C LEU A 122 8.66 -10.90 13.60
N SER A 123 9.19 -9.95 14.37
CA SER A 123 9.67 -8.64 13.87
C SER A 123 10.92 -8.76 13.00
N ILE A 124 11.76 -9.77 13.22
CA ILE A 124 13.02 -9.94 12.49
C ILE A 124 12.77 -10.69 11.18
N LEU A 125 13.35 -10.22 10.10
CA LEU A 125 13.38 -10.94 8.84
C LEU A 125 14.20 -12.23 8.98
N GLY A 126 13.77 -13.28 8.30
CA GLY A 126 14.46 -14.56 8.26
C GLY A 126 14.69 -15.01 6.82
N GLU A 127 15.66 -15.88 6.62
CA GLU A 127 15.98 -16.40 5.30
C GLU A 127 16.11 -17.93 5.33
N GLY A 128 15.73 -18.54 4.22
CA GLY A 128 15.91 -19.97 3.98
C GLY A 128 15.02 -20.88 4.82
N LEU A 129 15.40 -22.16 4.85
CA LEU A 129 14.71 -23.18 5.62
C LEU A 129 15.11 -23.09 7.10
N ALA A 130 14.13 -23.29 7.97
CA ALA A 130 14.34 -23.25 9.42
C ALA A 130 14.20 -24.64 10.02
N SER A 131 14.87 -24.87 11.17
CA SER A 131 14.84 -26.12 11.91
C SER A 131 13.88 -26.13 13.10
N ASP A 132 13.13 -25.03 13.29
CA ASP A 132 12.08 -24.93 14.30
C ASP A 132 10.81 -24.30 13.74
N THR A 133 9.69 -24.54 14.39
CA THR A 133 8.35 -24.18 13.88
C THR A 133 8.12 -22.66 13.81
N VAL A 134 8.65 -21.89 14.76
CA VAL A 134 8.45 -20.44 14.81
C VAL A 134 9.21 -19.76 13.66
N ASN A 135 10.49 -20.13 13.49
CA ASN A 135 11.29 -19.60 12.38
C ASN A 135 10.80 -20.12 11.03
N ALA A 136 10.32 -21.36 10.94
CA ALA A 136 9.70 -21.88 9.72
C ALA A 136 8.47 -21.05 9.30
N TRP A 137 7.60 -20.70 10.25
CA TRP A 137 6.45 -19.82 9.99
C TRP A 137 6.89 -18.40 9.59
N LYS A 138 7.85 -17.83 10.31
CA LYS A 138 8.41 -16.50 10.03
C LYS A 138 8.99 -16.42 8.62
N ASN A 139 9.87 -17.37 8.28
CA ASN A 139 10.54 -17.41 6.98
C ASN A 139 9.55 -17.71 5.85
N GLY A 140 8.59 -18.63 6.09
CA GLY A 140 7.56 -19.00 5.13
C GLY A 140 6.64 -17.83 4.77
N THR A 141 6.17 -17.07 5.77
CA THR A 141 5.30 -15.90 5.53
C THR A 141 6.03 -14.79 4.78
N GLN A 142 7.32 -14.60 5.07
CA GLN A 142 8.16 -13.66 4.33
C GLN A 142 8.38 -14.11 2.88
N ALA A 143 8.69 -15.38 2.67
CA ALA A 143 8.86 -15.95 1.34
C ALA A 143 7.58 -15.81 0.50
N MET A 144 6.39 -16.01 1.11
CA MET A 144 5.10 -15.78 0.43
C MET A 144 4.97 -14.33 -0.05
N LEU A 145 5.28 -13.36 0.81
CA LEU A 145 5.18 -11.94 0.48
C LEU A 145 6.13 -11.56 -0.66
N ILE A 146 7.41 -11.91 -0.53
CA ILE A 146 8.43 -11.60 -1.55
C ILE A 146 8.13 -12.31 -2.87
N SER A 147 7.70 -13.57 -2.84
CA SER A 147 7.33 -14.31 -4.06
C SER A 147 6.12 -13.67 -4.74
N SER A 148 5.15 -13.17 -3.98
CA SER A 148 3.99 -12.47 -4.54
C SER A 148 4.42 -11.16 -5.22
N ILE A 149 5.31 -10.40 -4.60
CA ILE A 149 5.86 -9.17 -5.19
C ILE A 149 6.58 -9.49 -6.51
N ASN A 150 7.54 -10.41 -6.48
CA ASN A 150 8.32 -10.78 -7.67
C ASN A 150 7.41 -11.28 -8.80
N ASN A 151 6.42 -12.13 -8.49
CA ASN A 151 5.47 -12.63 -9.50
C ASN A 151 4.66 -11.50 -10.16
N GLN A 152 4.23 -10.49 -9.40
CA GLN A 152 3.50 -9.35 -9.97
C GLN A 152 4.42 -8.45 -10.80
N ILE A 153 5.67 -8.29 -10.39
CA ILE A 153 6.70 -7.55 -11.15
C ILE A 153 6.95 -8.25 -12.49
N ASP A 154 7.25 -9.55 -12.48
CA ASP A 154 7.53 -10.33 -13.69
C ASP A 154 6.36 -10.22 -14.69
N ARG A 155 5.12 -10.42 -14.22
CA ARG A 155 3.91 -10.31 -15.06
C ARG A 155 3.68 -8.90 -15.61
N PHE A 156 4.06 -7.87 -14.86
CA PHE A 156 3.94 -6.50 -15.29
C PHE A 156 5.01 -6.16 -16.34
N GLU A 157 6.28 -6.55 -16.10
CA GLU A 157 7.39 -6.32 -17.02
C GLU A 157 7.21 -7.07 -18.34
N ASP A 158 6.64 -8.28 -18.32
CA ASP A 158 6.27 -9.04 -19.51
C ASP A 158 5.25 -8.30 -20.39
N LYS A 159 4.37 -7.51 -19.79
CA LYS A 159 3.31 -6.76 -20.50
C LYS A 159 3.74 -5.35 -20.89
N TYR A 160 4.57 -4.70 -20.07
CA TYR A 160 4.92 -3.29 -20.19
C TYR A 160 6.44 -3.10 -20.14
N ALA A 161 7.10 -3.23 -21.29
CA ALA A 161 8.58 -3.17 -21.39
C ALA A 161 9.18 -1.84 -20.91
N ASP A 162 8.43 -0.72 -20.97
CA ASP A 162 8.83 0.60 -20.49
C ASP A 162 8.16 0.97 -19.16
N GLY A 163 7.51 0.00 -18.50
CA GLY A 163 6.80 0.20 -17.25
C GLY A 163 7.71 0.61 -16.09
N VAL A 164 7.10 1.17 -15.05
CA VAL A 164 7.76 1.50 -13.79
C VAL A 164 7.14 0.67 -12.67
N VAL A 165 7.97 0.02 -11.87
CA VAL A 165 7.56 -0.59 -10.61
C VAL A 165 7.84 0.42 -9.50
N ALA A 166 6.78 0.90 -8.88
CA ALA A 166 6.81 1.89 -7.82
C ALA A 166 6.32 1.26 -6.50
N ILE A 167 7.08 1.40 -5.44
CA ILE A 167 6.75 0.84 -4.12
C ILE A 167 6.66 1.95 -3.09
N CYS A 168 5.62 1.89 -2.25
CA CYS A 168 5.44 2.73 -1.07
C CYS A 168 4.92 1.90 0.11
N GLY A 169 4.72 2.56 1.25
CA GLY A 169 4.15 1.96 2.46
C GLY A 169 5.14 1.83 3.61
N GLY A 170 4.61 1.81 4.82
CA GLY A 170 5.40 1.88 6.06
C GLY A 170 6.27 0.65 6.36
N THR A 171 6.07 -0.47 5.65
CA THR A 171 6.84 -1.72 5.85
C THR A 171 7.94 -1.93 4.81
N VAL A 172 8.07 -1.02 3.84
CA VAL A 172 9.02 -1.16 2.72
C VAL A 172 10.46 -1.27 3.21
N ASP A 173 10.87 -0.44 4.18
CA ASP A 173 12.24 -0.45 4.70
C ASP A 173 12.64 -1.79 5.33
N GLU A 174 11.68 -2.52 5.89
CA GLU A 174 11.92 -3.84 6.50
C GLU A 174 12.31 -4.89 5.46
N ILE A 175 11.79 -4.81 4.22
CA ILE A 175 12.00 -5.81 3.17
C ILE A 175 12.87 -5.32 2.00
N LYS A 176 13.27 -4.06 2.02
CA LYS A 176 13.98 -3.38 0.92
C LYS A 176 15.20 -4.15 0.40
N SER A 177 15.94 -4.82 1.29
CA SER A 177 17.13 -5.60 0.91
C SER A 177 16.81 -6.82 0.05
N GLN A 178 15.55 -7.27 0.02
CA GLN A 178 15.08 -8.44 -0.71
C GLN A 178 14.32 -8.08 -1.99
N LEU A 179 14.14 -6.79 -2.24
CA LEU A 179 13.47 -6.29 -3.45
C LEU A 179 14.46 -6.13 -4.61
N PRO A 180 14.01 -6.31 -5.86
CA PRO A 180 14.81 -6.00 -7.03
C PRO A 180 15.32 -4.56 -7.04
N LYS A 181 16.55 -4.32 -7.49
CA LYS A 181 17.17 -2.98 -7.51
C LYS A 181 16.54 -2.01 -8.51
N SER A 182 15.76 -2.51 -9.47
CA SER A 182 15.08 -1.71 -10.51
C SER A 182 13.87 -0.95 -9.98
N ILE A 183 13.43 -1.26 -8.77
CA ILE A 183 12.22 -0.69 -8.17
C ILE A 183 12.46 0.76 -7.73
N GLN A 184 11.47 1.61 -7.99
CA GLN A 184 11.44 2.99 -7.48
C GLN A 184 10.69 3.02 -6.15
N ILE A 185 11.35 3.48 -5.08
CA ILE A 185 10.74 3.65 -3.74
C ILE A 185 10.44 5.13 -3.55
N PHE A 186 9.22 5.48 -3.12
CA PHE A 186 8.77 6.86 -2.89
C PHE A 186 7.79 6.98 -1.72
#